data_a206ae038feb7bd0d3492a7715fc6017
#
_entry.id   a206ae038feb7bd0d3492a7715fc6017
#
_cell.length_a   1.000
_cell.length_b   1.000
_cell.length_c   1.000
_cell.angle_alpha   90.00
_cell.angle_beta   90.00
_cell.angle_gamma   90.00
#
_symmetry.space_group_name_H-M   'P 1'
#
loop_
_entity.id
_entity.type
_entity.pdbx_description
1 polymer ?
#
loop_
_entity_poly.entity_id
_entity_poly.type
_entity_poly.pdbx_seq_one_letter_code
_entity_poly.pdbx_strand_id
1 'polypeptide(L)'
;GILVRLALCAVLFVFTFFYENIGMFGGSLTPALNSDYFPAVHLLVDLQILVLACALIWRSLLAGVQQLFSGKPGPESVTFVTVAVTLLFYIASAVHGTSLRLFNFPVILCILMNLVYEYLNTKREIYALNVISSRRPKYCVERTDAQTAALEVEAFGDHLPRDPVIFRVRKTDFVDHFRERAGHSTKYRSIIRLLLPVTGIATVLLFILGLIITRNLYTALTCGYLTFLLCMPASTFISMTFPVYQASKEAFGVQSAFIGEDAFDEYSGASAVSFEDKEVFPPY
;
A
#
# COMPACT_ATOMS: atom_id res chain seq x y z
N GLY A 1 -15.61 -10.91 -5.89
CA GLY A 1 -14.36 -11.11 -5.17
C GLY A 1 -13.29 -10.08 -5.59
N ILE A 2 -12.16 -10.05 -4.88
CA ILE A 2 -11.06 -9.08 -5.11
C ILE A 2 -10.47 -9.21 -6.53
N LEU A 3 -10.33 -10.42 -7.05
CA LEU A 3 -9.83 -10.68 -8.42
C LEU A 3 -10.71 -10.04 -9.49
N VAL A 4 -12.03 -10.07 -9.33
CA VAL A 4 -12.96 -9.45 -10.28
C VAL A 4 -12.80 -7.93 -10.26
N ARG A 5 -12.70 -7.33 -9.07
CA ARG A 5 -12.45 -5.89 -8.93
C ARG A 5 -11.12 -5.48 -9.56
N LEU A 6 -10.08 -6.27 -9.34
CA LEU A 6 -8.75 -6.05 -9.91
C LEU A 6 -8.77 -6.15 -11.44
N ALA A 7 -9.42 -7.18 -12.01
CA ALA A 7 -9.55 -7.32 -13.46
C ALA A 7 -10.33 -6.16 -14.08
N LEU A 8 -11.46 -5.75 -13.48
CA LEU A 8 -12.24 -4.61 -13.96
C LEU A 8 -11.45 -3.30 -13.87
N CYS A 9 -10.71 -3.08 -12.78
CA CYS A 9 -9.86 -1.91 -12.63
C CYS A 9 -8.71 -1.91 -13.64
N ALA A 10 -8.09 -3.07 -13.94
CA ALA A 10 -7.06 -3.18 -14.96
C ALA A 10 -7.59 -2.86 -16.37
N VAL A 11 -8.79 -3.33 -16.70
CA VAL A 11 -9.45 -2.96 -17.97
C VAL A 11 -9.73 -1.46 -18.02
N LEU A 12 -10.23 -0.90 -16.93
CA LEU A 12 -10.49 0.54 -16.84
C LEU A 12 -9.20 1.36 -16.97
N PHE A 13 -8.11 0.91 -16.37
CA PHE A 13 -6.79 1.52 -16.50
C PHE A 13 -6.30 1.55 -17.94
N VAL A 14 -6.36 0.40 -18.64
CA VAL A 14 -5.96 0.31 -20.05
C VAL A 14 -6.84 1.22 -20.93
N PHE A 15 -8.16 1.20 -20.70
CA PHE A 15 -9.08 2.06 -21.42
C PHE A 15 -8.74 3.55 -21.22
N THR A 16 -8.53 3.98 -19.97
CA THR A 16 -8.23 5.38 -19.65
C THR A 16 -6.88 5.80 -20.21
N PHE A 17 -5.88 4.91 -20.17
CA PHE A 17 -4.57 5.16 -20.76
C PHE A 17 -4.67 5.50 -22.25
N PHE A 18 -5.40 4.69 -23.02
CA PHE A 18 -5.61 4.95 -24.45
C PHE A 18 -6.51 6.14 -24.70
N TYR A 19 -7.56 6.33 -23.90
CA TYR A 19 -8.48 7.46 -24.02
C TYR A 19 -7.78 8.80 -23.83
N GLU A 20 -6.97 8.96 -22.80
CA GLU A 20 -6.26 10.21 -22.52
C GLU A 20 -5.05 10.45 -23.45
N ASN A 21 -4.44 9.39 -23.96
CA ASN A 21 -3.20 9.47 -24.75
C ASN A 21 -3.39 9.08 -26.21
N ILE A 22 -4.62 9.09 -26.72
CA ILE A 22 -4.91 8.65 -28.09
C ILE A 22 -4.12 9.44 -29.16
N GLY A 23 -3.86 10.72 -28.90
CA GLY A 23 -3.04 11.56 -29.78
C GLY A 23 -1.58 11.10 -29.91
N MET A 24 -1.00 10.45 -28.88
CA MET A 24 0.35 9.89 -28.93
C MET A 24 0.45 8.69 -29.89
N PHE A 25 -0.68 8.03 -30.14
CA PHE A 25 -0.78 6.88 -31.06
C PHE A 25 -1.25 7.28 -32.46
N GLY A 26 -1.28 8.59 -32.75
CA GLY A 26 -1.72 9.09 -34.06
C GLY A 26 -3.23 9.03 -34.28
N GLY A 27 -4.00 8.72 -33.23
CA GLY A 27 -5.45 8.72 -33.26
C GLY A 27 -6.04 10.06 -32.87
N SER A 28 -7.32 10.23 -33.12
CA SER A 28 -8.12 11.38 -32.63
C SER A 28 -9.42 10.89 -32.00
N LEU A 29 -9.85 11.54 -30.94
CA LEU A 29 -11.15 11.29 -30.37
C LEU A 29 -12.23 11.77 -31.35
N THR A 30 -13.39 11.12 -31.29
CA THR A 30 -14.56 11.64 -32.01
C THR A 30 -14.86 13.09 -31.57
N PRO A 31 -15.35 13.96 -32.44
CA PRO A 31 -15.63 15.37 -32.08
C PRO A 31 -16.45 15.51 -30.80
N ALA A 32 -17.40 14.59 -30.57
CA ALA A 32 -18.25 14.59 -29.37
C ALA A 32 -17.51 14.32 -28.05
N LEU A 33 -16.35 13.64 -28.08
CA LEU A 33 -15.56 13.31 -26.91
C LEU A 33 -14.28 14.16 -26.77
N ASN A 34 -14.03 15.03 -27.76
CA ASN A 34 -12.86 15.89 -27.75
C ASN A 34 -13.11 17.13 -26.88
N SER A 35 -12.19 17.38 -25.94
CA SER A 35 -12.23 18.53 -25.03
C SER A 35 -12.25 19.89 -25.75
N ASP A 36 -11.68 19.95 -26.97
CA ASP A 36 -11.60 21.20 -27.75
C ASP A 36 -12.95 21.61 -28.32
N TYR A 37 -13.85 20.65 -28.60
CA TYR A 37 -15.18 20.90 -29.14
C TYR A 37 -16.27 20.87 -28.06
N PHE A 38 -16.21 19.90 -27.15
CA PHE A 38 -17.23 19.72 -26.11
C PHE A 38 -16.55 19.45 -24.72
N PRO A 39 -15.98 20.47 -24.08
CA PRO A 39 -15.28 20.33 -22.82
C PRO A 39 -16.14 19.75 -21.69
N ALA A 40 -17.42 20.11 -21.64
CA ALA A 40 -18.35 19.60 -20.64
C ALA A 40 -18.63 18.09 -20.80
N VAL A 41 -18.73 17.58 -22.01
CA VAL A 41 -18.93 16.15 -22.28
C VAL A 41 -17.69 15.37 -21.92
N HIS A 42 -16.51 15.87 -22.29
CA HIS A 42 -15.24 15.27 -21.94
C HIS A 42 -15.08 15.17 -20.42
N LEU A 43 -15.35 16.26 -19.68
CA LEU A 43 -15.32 16.30 -18.22
C LEU A 43 -16.29 15.29 -17.59
N LEU A 44 -17.52 15.15 -18.14
CA LEU A 44 -18.49 14.17 -17.65
C LEU A 44 -18.03 12.73 -17.85
N VAL A 45 -17.42 12.41 -18.99
CA VAL A 45 -16.86 11.07 -19.25
C VAL A 45 -15.73 10.75 -18.28
N ASP A 46 -14.80 11.68 -18.07
CA ASP A 46 -13.72 11.54 -17.11
C ASP A 46 -14.23 11.33 -15.69
N LEU A 47 -15.25 12.09 -15.29
CA LEU A 47 -15.89 11.93 -13.98
C LEU A 47 -16.56 10.56 -13.85
N GLN A 48 -17.23 10.05 -14.89
CA GLN A 48 -17.83 8.72 -14.88
C GLN A 48 -16.77 7.62 -14.70
N ILE A 49 -15.65 7.75 -15.40
CA ILE A 49 -14.51 6.82 -15.27
C ILE A 49 -14.00 6.81 -13.82
N LEU A 50 -13.80 7.99 -13.23
CA LEU A 50 -13.35 8.12 -11.83
C LEU A 50 -14.36 7.51 -10.85
N VAL A 51 -15.66 7.80 -11.03
CA VAL A 51 -16.73 7.25 -10.18
C VAL A 51 -16.78 5.72 -10.26
N LEU A 52 -16.65 5.15 -11.46
CA LEU A 52 -16.57 3.69 -11.64
C LEU A 52 -15.37 3.10 -10.91
N ALA A 53 -14.19 3.73 -11.04
CA ALA A 53 -12.99 3.30 -10.32
C ALA A 53 -13.18 3.37 -8.79
N CYS A 54 -13.76 4.45 -8.28
CA CYS A 54 -14.07 4.61 -6.85
C CYS A 54 -15.08 3.56 -6.35
N ALA A 55 -16.08 3.21 -7.16
CA ALA A 55 -17.05 2.16 -6.83
C ALA A 55 -16.41 0.78 -6.63
N LEU A 56 -15.33 0.48 -7.37
CA LEU A 56 -14.59 -0.77 -7.21
C LEU A 56 -13.85 -0.86 -5.86
N ILE A 57 -13.44 0.28 -5.29
CA ILE A 57 -12.65 0.36 -4.07
C ILE A 57 -13.34 1.11 -2.92
N TRP A 58 -14.66 1.26 -2.96
CA TRP A 58 -15.38 2.11 -1.99
C TRP A 58 -15.06 1.77 -0.52
N ARG A 59 -14.85 0.47 -0.19
CA ARG A 59 -14.46 0.03 1.15
C ARG A 59 -13.07 0.50 1.54
N SER A 60 -12.11 0.43 0.62
CA SER A 60 -10.75 0.92 0.83
C SER A 60 -10.73 2.45 1.00
N LEU A 61 -11.60 3.19 0.27
CA LEU A 61 -11.74 4.63 0.45
C LEU A 61 -12.25 4.99 1.85
N LEU A 62 -13.27 4.28 2.36
CA LEU A 62 -13.76 4.48 3.73
C LEU A 62 -12.69 4.14 4.77
N ALA A 63 -11.97 3.05 4.59
CA ALA A 63 -10.84 2.69 5.46
C ALA A 63 -9.75 3.77 5.42
N GLY A 64 -9.46 4.34 4.25
CA GLY A 64 -8.51 5.43 4.06
C GLY A 64 -8.87 6.68 4.86
N VAL A 65 -10.13 7.06 4.87
CA VAL A 65 -10.65 8.16 5.70
C VAL A 65 -10.40 7.87 7.18
N GLN A 66 -10.80 6.70 7.67
CA GLN A 66 -10.63 6.32 9.06
C GLN A 66 -9.16 6.31 9.50
N GLN A 67 -8.27 5.80 8.64
CA GLN A 67 -6.83 5.77 8.90
C GLN A 67 -6.22 7.18 8.98
N LEU A 68 -6.66 8.12 8.12
CA LEU A 68 -6.22 9.51 8.19
C LEU A 68 -6.60 10.16 9.51
N PHE A 69 -7.87 10.04 9.92
CA PHE A 69 -8.34 10.62 11.18
C PHE A 69 -7.73 9.95 12.42
N SER A 70 -7.35 8.68 12.33
CA SER A 70 -6.65 7.98 13.41
C SER A 70 -5.15 8.29 13.50
N GLY A 71 -4.60 9.10 12.58
CA GLY A 71 -3.17 9.44 12.53
C GLY A 71 -2.26 8.25 12.14
N LYS A 72 -2.85 7.21 11.57
CA LYS A 72 -2.15 6.00 11.11
C LYS A 72 -2.34 5.79 9.61
N PRO A 73 -1.82 6.70 8.75
CA PRO A 73 -2.03 6.61 7.31
C PRO A 73 -1.44 5.32 6.74
N GLY A 74 -2.15 4.75 5.78
CA GLY A 74 -1.78 3.55 5.03
C GLY A 74 -2.02 3.75 3.53
N PRO A 75 -1.89 2.69 2.71
CA PRO A 75 -2.14 2.74 1.27
C PRO A 75 -3.55 3.24 0.92
N GLU A 76 -4.54 2.85 1.71
CA GLU A 76 -5.92 3.28 1.55
C GLU A 76 -6.06 4.79 1.76
N SER A 77 -5.31 5.36 2.72
CA SER A 77 -5.29 6.80 2.97
C SER A 77 -4.69 7.58 1.81
N VAL A 78 -3.59 7.07 1.24
CA VAL A 78 -2.96 7.68 0.05
C VAL A 78 -3.93 7.68 -1.11
N THR A 79 -4.59 6.54 -1.37
CA THR A 79 -5.57 6.41 -2.44
C THR A 79 -6.77 7.35 -2.23
N PHE A 80 -7.26 7.47 -0.98
CA PHE A 80 -8.33 8.42 -0.66
C PHE A 80 -7.91 9.86 -0.93
N VAL A 81 -6.72 10.28 -0.47
CA VAL A 81 -6.22 11.65 -0.69
C VAL A 81 -6.05 11.93 -2.19
N THR A 82 -5.60 10.92 -2.98
CA THR A 82 -5.50 11.06 -4.43
C THR A 82 -6.84 11.34 -5.08
N VAL A 83 -7.83 10.54 -4.75
CA VAL A 83 -9.19 10.72 -5.26
C VAL A 83 -9.76 12.06 -4.81
N ALA A 84 -9.58 12.46 -3.55
CA ALA A 84 -10.07 13.73 -3.03
C ALA A 84 -9.42 14.94 -3.72
N VAL A 85 -8.10 14.95 -3.89
CA VAL A 85 -7.39 16.01 -4.61
C VAL A 85 -7.83 16.07 -6.08
N THR A 86 -8.02 14.93 -6.71
CA THR A 86 -8.53 14.86 -8.09
C THR A 86 -9.95 15.43 -8.19
N LEU A 87 -10.86 15.08 -7.28
CA LEU A 87 -12.21 15.64 -7.25
C LEU A 87 -12.20 17.17 -7.03
N LEU A 88 -11.33 17.68 -6.16
CA LEU A 88 -11.16 19.13 -5.99
C LEU A 88 -10.67 19.79 -7.28
N PHE A 89 -9.75 19.16 -7.99
CA PHE A 89 -9.30 19.65 -9.29
C PHE A 89 -10.40 19.61 -10.36
N TYR A 90 -11.27 18.58 -10.35
CA TYR A 90 -12.47 18.52 -11.20
C TYR A 90 -13.41 19.69 -10.93
N ILE A 91 -13.69 19.99 -9.67
CA ILE A 91 -14.55 21.09 -9.28
C ILE A 91 -13.97 22.42 -9.77
N ALA A 92 -12.67 22.64 -9.55
CA ALA A 92 -11.96 23.82 -10.02
C ALA A 92 -12.04 23.95 -11.56
N SER A 93 -11.89 22.85 -12.28
CA SER A 93 -12.01 22.80 -13.76
C SER A 93 -13.39 23.12 -14.24
N ALA A 94 -14.42 22.57 -13.60
CA ALA A 94 -15.82 22.79 -13.95
C ALA A 94 -16.26 24.26 -13.73
N VAL A 95 -15.80 24.87 -12.62
CA VAL A 95 -16.12 26.27 -12.29
C VAL A 95 -15.57 27.24 -13.34
N HIS A 96 -14.45 26.94 -13.92
CA HIS A 96 -13.80 27.83 -14.85
C HIS A 96 -14.20 27.64 -16.33
N GLY A 97 -14.82 26.52 -16.64
CA GLY A 97 -15.32 26.27 -18.01
C GLY A 97 -14.24 26.13 -19.08
N THR A 98 -12.99 25.87 -18.66
CA THR A 98 -11.88 25.71 -19.59
C THR A 98 -11.55 24.25 -19.83
N SER A 99 -10.94 23.96 -20.98
CA SER A 99 -10.46 22.65 -21.40
C SER A 99 -9.23 22.19 -20.58
N LEU A 100 -9.35 22.13 -19.24
CA LEU A 100 -8.32 21.54 -18.42
C LEU A 100 -8.31 20.04 -18.70
N ARG A 101 -7.16 19.55 -19.11
CA ARG A 101 -6.95 18.10 -19.25
C ARG A 101 -6.89 17.48 -17.86
N LEU A 102 -7.81 16.57 -17.61
CA LEU A 102 -7.83 15.77 -16.42
C LEU A 102 -6.93 14.55 -16.66
N PHE A 103 -6.19 14.18 -15.65
CA PHE A 103 -5.29 13.03 -15.71
C PHE A 103 -5.84 11.94 -14.80
N ASN A 104 -6.84 11.19 -15.26
CA ASN A 104 -7.40 10.05 -14.54
C ASN A 104 -6.46 8.85 -14.55
N PHE A 105 -5.66 8.69 -15.59
CA PHE A 105 -4.73 7.59 -15.75
C PHE A 105 -3.86 7.36 -14.50
N PRO A 106 -3.12 8.36 -13.94
CA PRO A 106 -2.33 8.16 -12.72
C PRO A 106 -3.18 7.83 -11.50
N VAL A 107 -4.40 8.37 -11.42
CA VAL A 107 -5.34 8.10 -10.32
C VAL A 107 -5.82 6.66 -10.35
N ILE A 108 -6.22 6.17 -11.53
CA ILE A 108 -6.64 4.78 -11.70
C ILE A 108 -5.47 3.83 -11.50
N LEU A 109 -4.25 4.23 -11.87
CA LEU A 109 -3.03 3.48 -11.54
C LEU A 109 -2.85 3.35 -10.02
N CYS A 110 -3.03 4.44 -9.27
CA CYS A 110 -2.98 4.41 -7.80
C CYS A 110 -4.04 3.45 -7.21
N ILE A 111 -5.26 3.50 -7.75
CA ILE A 111 -6.35 2.60 -7.37
C ILE A 111 -6.00 1.13 -7.68
N LEU A 112 -5.45 0.87 -8.85
CA LEU A 112 -5.00 -0.46 -9.25
C LEU A 112 -3.90 -0.99 -8.33
N MET A 113 -2.90 -0.16 -7.99
CA MET A 113 -1.83 -0.50 -7.06
C MET A 113 -2.39 -0.83 -5.66
N ASN A 114 -3.39 -0.09 -5.19
CA ASN A 114 -4.07 -0.38 -3.94
C ASN A 114 -4.83 -1.72 -3.97
N LEU A 115 -5.48 -2.06 -5.08
CA LEU A 115 -6.14 -3.37 -5.25
C LEU A 115 -5.13 -4.53 -5.31
N VAL A 116 -3.98 -4.33 -5.95
CA VAL A 116 -2.88 -5.32 -5.94
C VAL A 116 -2.37 -5.51 -4.51
N TYR A 117 -2.15 -4.44 -3.76
CA TYR A 117 -1.79 -4.48 -2.35
C TYR A 117 -2.81 -5.28 -1.53
N GLU A 118 -4.11 -4.98 -1.65
CA GLU A 118 -5.20 -5.69 -0.97
C GLU A 118 -5.19 -7.20 -1.33
N TYR A 119 -4.95 -7.52 -2.60
CA TYR A 119 -4.87 -8.91 -3.07
C TYR A 119 -3.68 -9.67 -2.47
N LEU A 120 -2.48 -9.08 -2.48
CA LEU A 120 -1.27 -9.69 -1.95
C LEU A 120 -1.39 -9.95 -0.44
N ASN A 121 -1.92 -8.97 0.31
CA ASN A 121 -2.16 -9.13 1.74
C ASN A 121 -3.20 -10.21 2.04
N THR A 122 -4.31 -10.23 1.31
CA THR A 122 -5.32 -11.28 1.48
C THR A 122 -4.74 -12.68 1.22
N LYS A 123 -3.89 -12.82 0.20
CA LYS A 123 -3.22 -14.11 -0.09
C LYS A 123 -2.25 -14.51 1.01
N ARG A 124 -1.48 -13.56 1.55
CA ARG A 124 -0.59 -13.80 2.68
C ARG A 124 -1.35 -14.29 3.91
N GLU A 125 -2.46 -13.64 4.26
CA GLU A 125 -3.32 -14.06 5.37
C GLU A 125 -3.91 -15.46 5.15
N ILE A 126 -4.31 -15.80 3.93
CA ILE A 126 -4.79 -17.14 3.58
C ILE A 126 -3.69 -18.17 3.79
N TYR A 127 -2.44 -17.92 3.40
CA TYR A 127 -1.33 -18.82 3.65
C TYR A 127 -1.12 -19.05 5.14
N ALA A 128 -1.09 -17.98 5.94
CA ALA A 128 -0.95 -18.09 7.39
C ALA A 128 -2.11 -18.87 8.01
N LEU A 129 -3.34 -18.58 7.64
CA LEU A 129 -4.53 -19.28 8.12
C LEU A 129 -4.50 -20.79 7.78
N ASN A 130 -4.07 -21.15 6.58
CA ASN A 130 -3.97 -22.54 6.17
C ASN A 130 -2.95 -23.33 7.00
N VAL A 131 -1.82 -22.73 7.34
CA VAL A 131 -0.83 -23.34 8.23
C VAL A 131 -1.39 -23.49 9.65
N ILE A 132 -2.01 -22.44 10.19
CA ILE A 132 -2.54 -22.42 11.56
C ILE A 132 -3.73 -23.39 11.70
N SER A 133 -4.58 -23.53 10.67
CA SER A 133 -5.73 -24.45 10.70
C SER A 133 -5.34 -25.92 10.48
N SER A 134 -4.09 -26.22 10.13
CA SER A 134 -3.61 -27.57 9.93
C SER A 134 -3.68 -28.38 11.23
N ARG A 135 -3.89 -29.72 11.17
CA ARG A 135 -3.92 -30.60 12.35
C ARG A 135 -2.53 -31.03 12.84
N ARG A 136 -1.46 -30.46 12.29
CA ARG A 136 -0.09 -30.80 12.68
C ARG A 136 0.28 -30.08 13.99
N PRO A 137 1.24 -30.63 14.79
CA PRO A 137 1.78 -29.94 15.94
C PRO A 137 2.39 -28.61 15.47
N LYS A 138 2.14 -27.54 16.22
CA LYS A 138 2.58 -26.19 15.90
C LYS A 138 3.62 -25.73 16.88
N TYR A 139 4.59 -24.99 16.35
CA TYR A 139 5.61 -24.33 17.15
C TYR A 139 5.52 -22.83 16.85
N CYS A 140 5.45 -22.02 17.88
CA CYS A 140 5.44 -20.58 17.79
C CYS A 140 6.79 -20.05 18.27
N VAL A 141 7.35 -19.11 17.51
CA VAL A 141 8.52 -18.35 17.92
C VAL A 141 8.03 -17.13 18.67
N GLU A 142 8.40 -16.98 19.92
CA GLU A 142 8.00 -15.88 20.79
C GLU A 142 9.23 -15.16 21.32
N ARG A 143 9.14 -13.85 21.44
CA ARG A 143 10.19 -13.05 22.07
C ARG A 143 10.15 -13.26 23.57
N THR A 144 11.31 -13.57 24.14
CA THR A 144 11.46 -13.69 25.58
C THR A 144 11.42 -12.30 26.23
N ASP A 145 10.86 -12.21 27.44
CA ASP A 145 10.84 -10.96 28.21
C ASP A 145 12.28 -10.50 28.55
N ALA A 146 12.46 -9.19 28.70
CA ALA A 146 13.80 -8.59 28.85
C ALA A 146 14.54 -9.08 30.11
N GLN A 147 13.81 -9.42 31.18
CA GLN A 147 14.42 -9.92 32.41
C GLN A 147 14.99 -11.35 32.23
N THR A 148 14.21 -12.24 31.65
CA THR A 148 14.64 -13.62 31.34
C THR A 148 15.75 -13.63 30.29
N ALA A 149 15.67 -12.75 29.28
CA ALA A 149 16.73 -12.60 28.27
C ALA A 149 18.06 -12.17 28.92
N ALA A 150 18.03 -11.22 29.85
CA ALA A 150 19.24 -10.78 30.56
C ALA A 150 19.90 -11.89 31.39
N LEU A 151 19.09 -12.70 32.07
CA LEU A 151 19.61 -13.84 32.86
C LEU A 151 20.22 -14.93 31.96
N GLU A 152 19.63 -15.19 30.81
CA GLU A 152 20.16 -16.15 29.84
C GLU A 152 21.49 -15.68 29.24
N VAL A 153 21.58 -14.39 28.94
CA VAL A 153 22.80 -13.78 28.40
C VAL A 153 23.96 -13.87 29.38
N GLU A 154 23.70 -13.66 30.67
CA GLU A 154 24.71 -13.80 31.71
C GLU A 154 25.31 -15.21 31.75
N ALA A 155 24.49 -16.23 31.39
CA ALA A 155 24.96 -17.62 31.28
C ALA A 155 25.82 -17.88 30.02
N PHE A 156 25.70 -17.08 28.95
CA PHE A 156 26.47 -17.23 27.70
C PHE A 156 27.77 -16.41 27.64
N GLY A 157 28.04 -15.56 28.63
CA GLY A 157 29.28 -14.81 28.76
C GLY A 157 29.36 -13.52 27.93
N ASP A 158 30.53 -12.85 27.99
CA ASP A 158 30.75 -11.47 27.49
C ASP A 158 30.69 -11.25 25.95
N HIS A 159 30.30 -12.27 25.19
CA HIS A 159 30.33 -12.21 23.73
C HIS A 159 29.02 -11.70 23.08
N LEU A 160 27.99 -11.41 23.87
CA LEU A 160 26.71 -10.97 23.40
C LEU A 160 26.52 -9.43 23.47
N PRO A 161 25.70 -8.83 22.59
CA PRO A 161 25.43 -7.38 22.64
C PRO A 161 24.75 -6.98 23.96
N ARG A 162 24.89 -5.71 24.36
CA ARG A 162 24.38 -5.19 25.65
C ARG A 162 22.87 -5.33 25.86
N ASP A 163 22.08 -5.36 24.76
CA ASP A 163 20.63 -5.56 24.80
C ASP A 163 20.24 -6.72 23.84
N PRO A 164 20.49 -7.96 24.22
CA PRO A 164 20.18 -9.10 23.38
C PRO A 164 18.67 -9.35 23.34
N VAL A 165 18.17 -9.63 22.15
CA VAL A 165 16.80 -10.08 21.95
C VAL A 165 16.84 -11.59 21.74
N ILE A 166 16.22 -12.34 22.66
CA ILE A 166 16.14 -13.79 22.60
C ILE A 166 14.75 -14.22 22.17
N PHE A 167 14.70 -15.13 21.21
CA PHE A 167 13.48 -15.78 20.74
C PHE A 167 13.49 -17.24 21.16
N ARG A 168 12.36 -17.70 21.69
CA ARG A 168 12.19 -19.11 22.07
C ARG A 168 11.13 -19.76 21.19
N VAL A 169 11.38 -21.01 20.82
CA VAL A 169 10.43 -21.87 20.14
C VAL A 169 9.61 -22.61 21.19
N ARG A 170 8.28 -22.40 21.15
CA ARG A 170 7.36 -23.08 22.07
C ARG A 170 6.31 -23.85 21.28
N LYS A 171 6.05 -25.09 21.69
CA LYS A 171 4.92 -25.86 21.16
C LYS A 171 3.62 -25.22 21.63
N THR A 172 2.70 -24.96 20.69
CA THR A 172 1.39 -24.35 20.98
C THR A 172 0.30 -25.07 20.22
N ASP A 173 -0.86 -25.19 20.83
CA ASP A 173 -2.07 -25.68 20.17
C ASP A 173 -2.90 -24.54 19.59
N PHE A 174 -2.68 -23.31 20.05
CA PHE A 174 -3.43 -22.12 19.66
C PHE A 174 -2.51 -20.92 19.50
N VAL A 175 -2.80 -20.09 18.48
CA VAL A 175 -2.07 -18.83 18.25
C VAL A 175 -2.93 -17.67 18.76
N ASP A 176 -2.55 -17.14 19.92
CA ASP A 176 -3.23 -16.02 20.53
C ASP A 176 -3.06 -14.73 19.69
N HIS A 177 -4.09 -13.88 19.71
CA HIS A 177 -4.05 -12.57 19.07
C HIS A 177 -3.72 -12.57 17.55
N PHE A 178 -4.01 -13.68 16.85
CA PHE A 178 -3.75 -13.79 15.40
C PHE A 178 -4.28 -12.60 14.60
N ARG A 179 -5.52 -12.18 14.86
CA ARG A 179 -6.18 -11.10 14.10
C ARG A 179 -5.53 -9.74 14.34
N GLU A 180 -5.06 -9.48 15.55
CA GLU A 180 -4.39 -8.24 15.90
C GLU A 180 -3.00 -8.20 15.26
N ARG A 181 -2.23 -9.29 15.36
CA ARG A 181 -0.89 -9.41 14.79
C ARG A 181 -0.91 -9.40 13.26
N ALA A 182 -1.86 -10.06 12.61
CA ALA A 182 -1.97 -10.11 11.15
C ALA A 182 -2.19 -8.73 10.51
N GLY A 183 -2.85 -7.82 11.23
CA GLY A 183 -3.11 -6.45 10.75
C GLY A 183 -2.03 -5.43 11.08
N HIS A 184 -0.95 -5.80 11.78
CA HIS A 184 0.11 -4.86 12.16
C HIS A 184 1.15 -4.70 11.05
N SER A 185 1.39 -3.45 10.68
CA SER A 185 2.47 -3.04 9.77
C SER A 185 3.01 -1.68 10.22
N THR A 186 4.13 -1.70 10.95
CA THR A 186 4.72 -0.49 11.53
C THR A 186 5.60 0.27 10.54
N LYS A 187 6.48 -0.41 9.80
CA LYS A 187 7.40 0.24 8.86
C LYS A 187 6.67 0.89 7.70
N TYR A 188 5.70 0.21 7.14
CA TYR A 188 4.92 0.70 6.02
C TYR A 188 4.18 2.00 6.36
N ARG A 189 3.50 2.01 7.50
CA ARG A 189 2.78 3.19 8.00
C ARG A 189 3.73 4.35 8.31
N SER A 190 4.92 4.04 8.80
CA SER A 190 5.94 5.05 9.09
C SER A 190 6.40 5.79 7.83
N ILE A 191 6.64 5.08 6.73
CA ILE A 191 7.06 5.65 5.45
C ILE A 191 5.94 6.49 4.84
N ILE A 192 4.72 5.97 4.79
CA ILE A 192 3.56 6.73 4.25
C ILE A 192 3.29 7.97 5.11
N ARG A 193 3.42 7.88 6.42
CA ARG A 193 3.27 9.01 7.34
C ARG A 193 4.28 10.13 7.07
N LEU A 194 5.47 9.79 6.57
CA LEU A 194 6.48 10.76 6.15
C LEU A 194 6.23 11.29 4.73
N LEU A 195 5.97 10.39 3.77
CA LEU A 195 5.87 10.74 2.36
C LEU A 195 4.63 11.56 2.02
N LEU A 196 3.49 11.28 2.66
CA LEU A 196 2.23 11.96 2.37
C LEU A 196 2.30 13.48 2.66
N PRO A 197 2.78 13.96 3.82
CA PRO A 197 2.95 15.39 4.04
C PRO A 197 4.05 16.00 3.15
N VAL A 198 5.13 15.28 2.84
CA VAL A 198 6.17 15.76 1.91
C VAL A 198 5.57 15.99 0.52
N THR A 199 4.74 15.08 0.02
CA THR A 199 4.00 15.27 -1.23
C THR A 199 3.09 16.49 -1.17
N GLY A 200 2.38 16.69 -0.07
CA GLY A 200 1.53 17.87 0.15
C GLY A 200 2.33 19.19 0.13
N ILE A 201 3.45 19.23 0.82
CA ILE A 201 4.35 20.40 0.85
C ILE A 201 4.88 20.69 -0.56
N ALA A 202 5.39 19.70 -1.27
CA ALA A 202 5.87 19.84 -2.65
C ALA A 202 4.80 20.39 -3.59
N THR A 203 3.56 19.89 -3.46
CA THR A 203 2.40 20.34 -4.21
C THR A 203 2.12 21.83 -3.98
N VAL A 204 2.08 22.26 -2.71
CA VAL A 204 1.82 23.65 -2.34
C VAL A 204 2.96 24.57 -2.83
N LEU A 205 4.20 24.15 -2.67
CA LEU A 205 5.36 24.92 -3.12
C LEU A 205 5.33 25.14 -4.64
N LEU A 206 5.07 24.10 -5.43
CA LEU A 206 5.02 24.24 -6.88
C LEU A 206 3.74 24.93 -7.38
N PHE A 207 2.65 24.85 -6.65
CA PHE A 207 1.47 25.67 -6.89
C PHE A 207 1.80 27.17 -6.72
N ILE A 208 2.44 27.55 -5.60
CA ILE A 208 2.84 28.93 -5.32
C ILE A 208 3.85 29.43 -6.37
N LEU A 209 4.87 28.62 -6.67
CA LEU A 209 5.87 28.95 -7.67
C LEU A 209 5.24 29.15 -9.05
N GLY A 210 4.35 28.23 -9.45
CA GLY A 210 3.56 28.34 -10.68
C GLY A 210 2.74 29.62 -10.73
N LEU A 211 2.11 30.02 -9.62
CA LEU A 211 1.33 31.25 -9.52
C LEU A 211 2.21 32.52 -9.69
N ILE A 212 3.39 32.53 -9.06
CA ILE A 212 4.33 33.65 -9.17
C ILE A 212 4.85 33.81 -10.59
N ILE A 213 5.24 32.71 -11.24
CA ILE A 213 5.84 32.72 -12.59
C ILE A 213 4.81 33.03 -13.65
N THR A 214 3.67 32.33 -13.63
CA THR A 214 2.68 32.41 -14.72
C THR A 214 1.63 33.49 -14.52
N ARG A 215 1.44 33.94 -13.28
CA ARG A 215 0.36 34.86 -12.85
C ARG A 215 -1.04 34.38 -13.29
N ASN A 216 -1.17 33.09 -13.53
CA ASN A 216 -2.42 32.46 -13.95
C ASN A 216 -2.77 31.35 -12.94
N LEU A 217 -3.89 31.50 -12.27
CA LEU A 217 -4.36 30.58 -11.24
C LEU A 217 -4.53 29.15 -11.79
N TYR A 218 -4.97 29.01 -13.04
CA TYR A 218 -5.18 27.74 -13.70
C TYR A 218 -3.92 26.96 -13.94
N THR A 219 -2.92 27.63 -14.52
CA THR A 219 -1.64 27.02 -14.78
C THR A 219 -0.98 26.64 -13.45
N ALA A 220 -1.14 27.46 -12.42
CA ALA A 220 -0.65 27.15 -11.08
C ALA A 220 -1.36 25.91 -10.48
N LEU A 221 -2.68 25.84 -10.59
CA LEU A 221 -3.46 24.67 -10.13
C LEU A 221 -3.05 23.39 -10.88
N THR A 222 -2.86 23.49 -12.19
CA THR A 222 -2.40 22.34 -12.99
C THR A 222 -1.00 21.90 -12.59
N CYS A 223 -0.07 22.85 -12.36
CA CYS A 223 1.28 22.53 -11.86
C CYS A 223 1.23 21.84 -10.49
N GLY A 224 0.43 22.35 -9.55
CA GLY A 224 0.25 21.73 -8.25
C GLY A 224 -0.35 20.32 -8.36
N TYR A 225 -1.40 20.15 -9.15
CA TYR A 225 -2.05 18.86 -9.36
C TYR A 225 -1.12 17.81 -9.99
N LEU A 226 -0.41 18.18 -11.06
CA LEU A 226 0.58 17.31 -11.69
C LEU A 226 1.70 16.92 -10.73
N THR A 227 2.19 17.88 -9.95
CA THR A 227 3.20 17.60 -8.93
C THR A 227 2.69 16.60 -7.91
N PHE A 228 1.45 16.78 -7.44
CA PHE A 228 0.81 15.84 -6.52
C PHE A 228 0.76 14.44 -7.11
N LEU A 229 0.29 14.27 -8.35
CA LEU A 229 0.20 12.98 -9.01
C LEU A 229 1.58 12.32 -9.22
N LEU A 230 2.60 13.10 -9.57
CA LEU A 230 3.96 12.59 -9.79
C LEU A 230 4.67 12.20 -8.48
N CYS A 231 4.46 12.97 -7.41
CA CYS A 231 5.08 12.70 -6.11
C CYS A 231 4.32 11.65 -5.29
N MET A 232 3.16 11.18 -5.77
CA MET A 232 2.34 10.21 -5.06
C MET A 232 3.07 8.90 -4.82
N PRO A 233 3.15 8.41 -3.55
CA PRO A 233 3.90 7.21 -3.21
C PRO A 233 3.16 5.90 -3.52
N ALA A 234 2.40 5.82 -4.62
CA ALA A 234 1.62 4.63 -4.97
C ALA A 234 2.48 3.39 -5.25
N SER A 235 3.67 3.58 -5.82
CA SER A 235 4.60 2.47 -6.08
C SER A 235 5.09 1.77 -4.81
N THR A 236 5.09 2.48 -3.65
CA THR A 236 5.50 1.90 -2.37
C THR A 236 4.58 0.77 -1.93
N PHE A 237 3.31 0.78 -2.37
CA PHE A 237 2.34 -0.26 -2.01
C PHE A 237 2.82 -1.65 -2.44
N ILE A 238 3.36 -1.76 -3.64
CA ILE A 238 3.83 -3.03 -4.18
C ILE A 238 5.26 -3.31 -3.75
N SER A 239 6.16 -2.34 -3.81
CA SER A 239 7.58 -2.54 -3.48
C SER A 239 7.81 -3.05 -2.06
N MET A 240 6.94 -2.69 -1.12
CA MET A 240 7.04 -3.16 0.27
C MET A 240 6.26 -4.45 0.52
N THR A 241 5.12 -4.65 -0.13
CA THR A 241 4.26 -5.82 0.13
C THR A 241 4.68 -7.05 -0.64
N PHE A 242 5.24 -6.88 -1.84
CA PHE A 242 5.60 -7.99 -2.71
C PHE A 242 6.69 -8.90 -2.12
N PRO A 243 7.81 -8.39 -1.53
CA PRO A 243 8.82 -9.23 -0.88
C PRO A 243 8.23 -10.03 0.28
N VAL A 244 7.39 -9.39 1.11
CA VAL A 244 6.73 -10.04 2.25
C VAL A 244 5.77 -11.14 1.79
N TYR A 245 5.05 -10.91 0.70
CA TYR A 245 4.20 -11.93 0.08
C TYR A 245 5.01 -13.11 -0.45
N GLN A 246 6.14 -12.86 -1.14
CA GLN A 246 7.00 -13.94 -1.64
C GLN A 246 7.57 -14.79 -0.50
N ALA A 247 8.13 -14.17 0.52
CA ALA A 247 8.65 -14.88 1.68
C ALA A 247 7.54 -15.66 2.42
N SER A 248 6.33 -15.12 2.53
CA SER A 248 5.18 -15.84 3.10
C SER A 248 4.76 -17.04 2.24
N LYS A 249 4.87 -16.95 0.91
CA LYS A 249 4.60 -18.05 -0.01
C LYS A 249 5.64 -19.17 0.13
N GLU A 250 6.92 -18.82 0.25
CA GLU A 250 8.00 -19.78 0.48
C GLU A 250 7.87 -20.47 1.84
N ALA A 251 7.59 -19.70 2.90
CA ALA A 251 7.32 -20.24 4.22
C ALA A 251 6.15 -21.22 4.22
N PHE A 252 5.07 -20.90 3.50
CA PHE A 252 3.94 -21.81 3.33
C PHE A 252 4.35 -23.14 2.68
N GLY A 253 5.29 -23.12 1.74
CA GLY A 253 5.85 -24.33 1.12
C GLY A 253 6.52 -25.29 2.13
N VAL A 254 7.11 -24.77 3.17
CA VAL A 254 7.73 -25.53 4.29
C VAL A 254 6.80 -25.64 5.52
N GLN A 255 5.52 -25.39 5.35
CA GLN A 255 4.49 -25.43 6.40
C GLN A 255 4.72 -24.47 7.57
N SER A 256 5.43 -23.36 7.29
CA SER A 256 5.64 -22.25 8.22
C SER A 256 4.77 -21.06 7.84
N ALA A 257 4.50 -20.17 8.79
CA ALA A 257 3.73 -18.97 8.54
C ALA A 257 4.28 -17.78 9.30
N PHE A 258 4.33 -16.63 8.63
CA PHE A 258 4.57 -15.34 9.26
C PHE A 258 3.22 -14.66 9.53
N ILE A 259 3.04 -14.25 10.78
CA ILE A 259 1.81 -13.58 11.22
C ILE A 259 2.10 -12.08 11.36
N GLY A 260 1.58 -11.30 10.42
CA GLY A 260 1.86 -9.86 10.32
C GLY A 260 3.14 -9.54 9.54
N GLU A 261 3.28 -8.28 9.17
CA GLU A 261 4.49 -7.78 8.49
C GLU A 261 5.61 -7.52 9.50
N ASP A 262 5.26 -7.20 10.73
CA ASP A 262 6.21 -6.95 11.81
C ASP A 262 7.09 -8.17 12.12
N ALA A 263 6.57 -9.38 11.92
CA ALA A 263 7.33 -10.61 12.12
C ALA A 263 8.60 -10.65 11.25
N PHE A 264 8.53 -10.17 9.99
CA PHE A 264 9.72 -10.09 9.13
C PHE A 264 10.78 -9.14 9.69
N ASP A 265 10.34 -8.00 10.20
CA ASP A 265 11.24 -7.00 10.76
C ASP A 265 11.85 -7.46 12.07
N GLU A 266 11.07 -8.15 12.89
CA GLU A 266 11.48 -8.63 14.19
C GLU A 266 12.52 -9.76 14.08
N TYR A 267 12.32 -10.71 13.16
CA TYR A 267 13.19 -11.88 13.03
C TYR A 267 14.32 -11.70 12.01
N SER A 268 14.27 -10.71 11.12
CA SER A 268 15.33 -10.45 10.12
C SER A 268 16.67 -10.06 10.72
N GLY A 269 16.68 -9.56 11.95
CA GLY A 269 17.87 -9.17 12.69
C GLY A 269 18.54 -10.30 13.49
N ALA A 270 18.02 -11.53 13.45
CA ALA A 270 18.60 -12.64 14.17
C ALA A 270 20.00 -12.99 13.63
N SER A 271 21.02 -12.90 14.47
CA SER A 271 22.42 -13.12 14.11
C SER A 271 22.94 -14.51 14.51
N ALA A 272 22.24 -15.21 15.39
CA ALA A 272 22.61 -16.54 15.85
C ALA A 272 21.36 -17.40 16.10
N VAL A 273 21.49 -18.71 15.88
CA VAL A 273 20.47 -19.71 16.18
C VAL A 273 21.12 -20.76 17.06
N SER A 274 20.55 -21.00 18.24
CA SER A 274 20.95 -22.09 19.14
C SER A 274 19.86 -23.16 19.15
N PHE A 275 20.27 -24.42 19.09
CA PHE A 275 19.37 -25.57 19.15
C PHE A 275 20.03 -26.70 19.96
N GLU A 276 19.20 -27.52 20.61
CA GLU A 276 19.67 -28.72 21.30
C GLU A 276 19.85 -29.87 20.30
N ASP A 277 20.85 -30.76 20.55
CA ASP A 277 21.07 -31.93 19.69
C ASP A 277 19.84 -32.80 19.49
N LYS A 278 18.99 -32.91 20.50
CA LYS A 278 17.73 -33.67 20.47
C LYS A 278 16.70 -33.08 19.47
N GLU A 279 16.79 -31.78 19.14
CA GLU A 279 15.87 -31.10 18.22
C GLU A 279 16.28 -31.31 16.78
N VAL A 280 17.55 -31.50 16.52
CA VAL A 280 18.12 -31.66 15.18
C VAL A 280 18.34 -33.12 14.83
N PHE A 281 18.82 -33.90 15.79
CA PHE A 281 19.10 -35.32 15.64
C PHE A 281 18.12 -36.16 16.46
N PRO A 282 17.03 -36.68 15.87
CA PRO A 282 16.11 -37.53 16.58
C PRO A 282 16.89 -38.77 17.10
N PRO A 283 16.65 -39.22 18.35
CA PRO A 283 17.29 -40.42 18.88
C PRO A 283 16.95 -41.59 17.96
N TYR A 284 17.95 -42.34 17.56
CA TYR A 284 17.80 -43.58 16.80
C TYR A 284 17.03 -44.62 17.57
#